data_6bba015c0721994e5f5cd70a240fd012
#
_entry.id   6bba015c0721994e5f5cd70a240fd012
#
_cell.length_a   1.000
_cell.length_b   1.000
_cell.length_c   1.000
_cell.angle_alpha   90.00
_cell.angle_beta   90.00
_cell.angle_gamma   90.00
#
_symmetry.space_group_name_H-M   'P 1'
#
loop_
_entity.id
_entity.type
_entity.pdbx_description
1 polymer ?
#
loop_
_entity_poly.entity_id
_entity_poly.type
_entity_poly.pdbx_seq_one_letter_code
_entity_poly.pdbx_strand_id
1 'polypeptide(L)'
;MSRRPASPHPSRTRTWPAALTEERPRPRRIRERPGAWRLAVATVCFGAFMGQLDASIVTLTYRSLGAEFHASMAAVEWVSLSYLLTLVALLVPVGRISDARGRKLLYLYGFALFTAASAACGLAPSLAALVGARVVQAAGAAMMQSNSVALVTTSAPRGRMRAALGVQAAAQALGLALGPTVGGALVSAVGWRWVFAVNVPVGVVALVAGQYLLPRTRSRTAAARFDRVGLALLATTTTALLLGVSGASGLPFPLWAVVALLALAAASGAVLWRHLDRSERPLLDPALLRCRAVVTGLGGALCSYLVLFGPLVLVPTALTAAGSSELVAGLVLTALPAGFALAATGADRVLPRGMSDRARCLLGAGVCTAALAAMAALPLTAAALVPLLVLLGLGLGCYTPANNAVVMTAIPTSSSGTGGGLVNMARGLGTALGIALVTLTLHLSGAGGARWAVVALMPFAVLAGVAAGGGAGRR
;
A
#
# COMPACT_ATOMS: atom_id res chain seq x y z
N MET A 1 18.84 23.58 -61.88
CA MET A 1 19.72 23.22 -60.74
C MET A 1 19.08 23.68 -59.44
N SER A 2 18.29 22.81 -58.83
CA SER A 2 17.57 23.10 -57.59
C SER A 2 18.35 22.49 -56.41
N ARG A 3 18.89 23.36 -55.51
CA ARG A 3 19.58 22.93 -54.29
C ARG A 3 18.55 22.50 -53.26
N ARG A 4 18.56 21.22 -52.87
CA ARG A 4 17.81 20.71 -51.67
C ARG A 4 18.43 21.29 -50.39
N PRO A 5 17.62 21.77 -49.44
CA PRO A 5 18.17 22.21 -48.14
C PRO A 5 18.61 20.98 -47.32
N ALA A 6 19.80 21.12 -46.70
CA ALA A 6 20.35 20.09 -45.80
C ALA A 6 19.48 19.92 -44.58
N SER A 7 19.15 18.69 -44.24
CA SER A 7 18.45 18.31 -43.01
C SER A 7 19.34 18.62 -41.77
N PRO A 8 18.82 19.19 -40.69
CA PRO A 8 19.59 19.42 -39.50
C PRO A 8 19.97 18.09 -38.85
N HIS A 9 21.25 17.90 -38.58
CA HIS A 9 21.77 16.78 -37.80
C HIS A 9 21.13 16.79 -36.40
N PRO A 10 20.54 15.66 -35.90
CA PRO A 10 20.11 15.59 -34.51
C PRO A 10 21.34 15.63 -33.60
N SER A 11 21.36 16.58 -32.68
CA SER A 11 22.34 16.68 -31.61
C SER A 11 22.40 15.35 -30.85
N ARG A 12 23.59 14.72 -30.83
CA ARG A 12 23.89 13.53 -30.00
C ARG A 12 23.85 13.93 -28.52
N THR A 13 22.67 13.93 -27.92
CA THR A 13 22.54 13.85 -26.46
C THR A 13 23.14 12.52 -26.00
N ARG A 14 23.99 12.55 -24.99
CA ARG A 14 24.57 11.37 -24.33
C ARG A 14 23.47 10.36 -24.05
N THR A 15 23.33 9.34 -24.88
CA THR A 15 22.37 8.26 -24.71
C THR A 15 22.95 7.29 -23.68
N TRP A 16 22.30 7.17 -22.53
CA TRP A 16 22.49 6.03 -21.63
C TRP A 16 22.36 4.75 -22.46
N PRO A 17 23.11 3.67 -22.13
CA PRO A 17 22.98 2.42 -22.87
C PRO A 17 21.52 2.02 -22.95
N ALA A 18 21.02 1.71 -24.14
CA ALA A 18 19.61 1.38 -24.43
C ALA A 18 19.06 0.27 -23.48
N ALA A 19 19.94 -0.58 -22.96
CA ALA A 19 19.62 -1.61 -21.99
C ALA A 19 19.04 -1.05 -20.66
N LEU A 20 19.36 0.20 -20.27
CA LEU A 20 18.90 0.83 -19.03
C LEU A 20 17.65 1.71 -19.23
N THR A 21 17.33 2.08 -20.46
CA THR A 21 16.23 3.01 -20.77
C THR A 21 15.06 2.35 -21.49
N GLU A 22 15.27 1.14 -22.03
CA GLU A 22 14.27 0.43 -22.81
C GLU A 22 13.75 -0.84 -22.10
N GLU A 23 12.43 -0.97 -22.08
CA GLU A 23 11.78 -2.19 -21.60
C GLU A 23 12.00 -3.34 -22.59
N ARG A 24 12.65 -4.40 -22.17
CA ARG A 24 12.80 -5.61 -22.98
C ARG A 24 11.45 -6.30 -23.17
N PRO A 25 11.09 -6.72 -24.39
CA PRO A 25 9.89 -7.51 -24.64
C PRO A 25 10.00 -8.89 -23.99
N ARG A 26 8.85 -9.50 -23.69
CA ARG A 26 8.81 -10.91 -23.26
C ARG A 26 9.38 -11.82 -24.33
N PRO A 27 10.09 -12.90 -23.98
CA PRO A 27 10.46 -13.96 -24.92
C PRO A 27 9.23 -14.51 -25.64
N ARG A 28 9.37 -14.82 -26.94
CA ARG A 28 8.26 -15.34 -27.76
C ARG A 28 7.57 -16.54 -27.13
N ARG A 29 8.33 -17.50 -26.62
CA ARG A 29 7.82 -18.72 -25.95
C ARG A 29 6.88 -18.42 -24.77
N ILE A 30 7.11 -17.33 -24.04
CA ILE A 30 6.25 -16.91 -22.91
C ILE A 30 5.07 -16.09 -23.42
N ARG A 31 5.28 -15.21 -24.39
CA ARG A 31 4.25 -14.31 -24.92
C ARG A 31 3.09 -15.05 -25.57
N GLU A 32 3.38 -16.16 -26.25
CA GLU A 32 2.43 -16.97 -27.00
C GLU A 32 1.65 -17.97 -26.11
N ARG A 33 2.01 -18.14 -24.85
CA ARG A 33 1.28 -19.02 -23.92
C ARG A 33 -0.06 -18.39 -23.53
N PRO A 34 -1.18 -19.16 -23.59
CA PRO A 34 -2.50 -18.66 -23.19
C PRO A 34 -2.58 -18.14 -21.75
N GLY A 35 -1.69 -18.65 -20.87
CA GLY A 35 -1.60 -18.28 -19.45
C GLY A 35 -0.54 -17.23 -19.10
N ALA A 36 0.10 -16.57 -20.08
CA ALA A 36 1.21 -15.63 -19.85
C ALA A 36 0.86 -14.46 -18.92
N TRP A 37 -0.40 -14.04 -18.88
CA TRP A 37 -0.88 -13.03 -17.93
C TRP A 37 -0.80 -13.49 -16.48
N ARG A 38 -1.02 -14.79 -16.18
CA ARG A 38 -0.93 -15.35 -14.83
C ARG A 38 0.49 -15.25 -14.28
N LEU A 39 1.50 -15.48 -15.12
CA LEU A 39 2.91 -15.33 -14.75
C LEU A 39 3.25 -13.88 -14.40
N ALA A 40 2.70 -12.92 -15.16
CA ALA A 40 2.88 -11.51 -14.83
C ALA A 40 2.21 -11.14 -13.49
N VAL A 41 0.96 -11.58 -13.28
CA VAL A 41 0.25 -11.36 -12.03
C VAL A 41 1.01 -12.00 -10.86
N ALA A 42 1.48 -13.25 -10.99
CA ALA A 42 2.29 -13.91 -9.97
C ALA A 42 3.55 -13.12 -9.62
N THR A 43 4.26 -12.59 -10.62
CA THR A 43 5.46 -11.75 -10.38
C THR A 43 5.10 -10.47 -9.61
N VAL A 44 3.97 -9.85 -9.94
CA VAL A 44 3.50 -8.65 -9.21
C VAL A 44 3.04 -9.00 -7.80
N CYS A 45 2.37 -10.13 -7.63
CA CYS A 45 1.94 -10.62 -6.31
C CYS A 45 3.13 -10.90 -5.39
N PHE A 46 4.23 -11.39 -5.95
CA PHE A 46 5.45 -11.62 -5.19
C PHE A 46 6.05 -10.32 -4.64
N GLY A 47 6.10 -9.25 -5.44
CA GLY A 47 6.53 -7.93 -4.97
C GLY A 47 5.55 -7.30 -3.97
N ALA A 48 4.27 -7.52 -4.16
CA ALA A 48 3.24 -7.05 -3.24
C ALA A 48 3.32 -7.77 -1.87
N PHE A 49 3.59 -9.07 -1.87
CA PHE A 49 3.85 -9.88 -0.68
C PHE A 49 5.10 -9.39 0.06
N MET A 50 6.25 -9.23 -0.66
CA MET A 50 7.49 -8.73 -0.07
C MET A 50 7.32 -7.38 0.63
N GLY A 51 6.68 -6.42 -0.05
CA GLY A 51 6.50 -5.08 0.51
C GLY A 51 5.68 -5.09 1.80
N GLN A 52 4.68 -5.96 1.92
CA GLN A 52 3.87 -6.08 3.13
C GLN A 52 4.55 -6.89 4.22
N LEU A 53 5.29 -7.93 3.84
CA LEU A 53 6.11 -8.70 4.77
C LEU A 53 7.17 -7.78 5.42
N ASP A 54 7.92 -7.01 4.60
CA ASP A 54 8.93 -6.07 5.09
C ASP A 54 8.35 -5.01 6.04
N ALA A 55 7.16 -4.48 5.71
CA ALA A 55 6.50 -3.49 6.57
C ALA A 55 6.09 -4.05 7.94
N SER A 56 5.70 -5.33 8.02
CA SER A 56 5.22 -5.95 9.24
C SER A 56 6.31 -6.60 10.08
N ILE A 57 7.36 -7.11 9.46
CA ILE A 57 8.42 -7.87 10.13
C ILE A 57 9.34 -6.99 10.98
N VAL A 58 9.54 -5.72 10.57
CA VAL A 58 10.51 -4.80 11.17
C VAL A 58 10.16 -4.42 12.61
N THR A 59 8.88 -4.38 12.96
CA THR A 59 8.45 -4.04 14.33
C THR A 59 9.00 -5.00 15.40
N LEU A 60 9.27 -6.26 15.01
CA LEU A 60 9.84 -7.27 15.90
C LEU A 60 11.35 -7.06 16.17
N THR A 61 12.01 -6.22 15.39
CA THR A 61 13.43 -5.91 15.59
C THR A 61 13.66 -4.81 16.63
N TYR A 62 12.63 -4.10 17.08
CA TYR A 62 12.76 -2.88 17.90
C TYR A 62 13.53 -3.11 19.17
N ARG A 63 13.22 -4.17 19.93
CA ARG A 63 13.94 -4.50 21.17
C ARG A 63 15.43 -4.77 20.91
N SER A 64 15.74 -5.55 19.87
CA SER A 64 17.13 -5.90 19.50
C SER A 64 17.89 -4.67 19.01
N LEU A 65 17.25 -3.78 18.22
CA LEU A 65 17.84 -2.52 17.76
C LEU A 65 18.11 -1.55 18.94
N GLY A 66 17.16 -1.42 19.88
CA GLY A 66 17.33 -0.62 21.08
C GLY A 66 18.52 -1.09 21.94
N ALA A 67 18.65 -2.41 22.11
CA ALA A 67 19.75 -3.02 22.85
C ALA A 67 21.11 -2.84 22.14
N GLU A 68 21.19 -3.08 20.84
CA GLU A 68 22.46 -3.03 20.10
C GLU A 68 22.97 -1.60 19.89
N PHE A 69 22.08 -0.66 19.57
CA PHE A 69 22.46 0.74 19.31
C PHE A 69 22.33 1.64 20.55
N HIS A 70 22.01 1.09 21.72
CA HIS A 70 21.79 1.84 22.95
C HIS A 70 20.82 3.03 22.75
N ALA A 71 19.75 2.80 21.98
CA ALA A 71 18.81 3.82 21.54
C ALA A 71 17.48 3.72 22.26
N SER A 72 16.81 4.86 22.48
CA SER A 72 15.45 4.90 23.02
C SER A 72 14.45 4.27 22.03
N MET A 73 13.33 3.75 22.56
CA MET A 73 12.27 3.18 21.71
C MET A 73 11.77 4.19 20.67
N ALA A 74 11.60 5.47 21.06
CA ALA A 74 11.21 6.54 20.14
C ALA A 74 12.21 6.75 18.99
N ALA A 75 13.51 6.56 19.25
CA ALA A 75 14.53 6.64 18.18
C ALA A 75 14.44 5.42 17.25
N VAL A 76 14.20 4.22 17.80
CA VAL A 76 14.05 2.99 17.00
C VAL A 76 12.79 3.00 16.13
N GLU A 77 11.70 3.60 16.60
CA GLU A 77 10.46 3.74 15.80
C GLU A 77 10.68 4.47 14.48
N TRP A 78 11.68 5.35 14.39
CA TRP A 78 12.05 6.03 13.14
C TRP A 78 12.48 5.06 12.03
N VAL A 79 12.88 3.83 12.34
CA VAL A 79 13.19 2.78 11.36
C VAL A 79 11.96 2.44 10.51
N SER A 80 10.78 2.34 11.12
CA SER A 80 9.53 2.11 10.40
C SER A 80 8.88 3.40 9.91
N LEU A 81 8.93 4.45 10.72
CA LEU A 81 8.28 5.72 10.40
C LEU A 81 8.90 6.39 9.17
N SER A 82 10.24 6.45 9.08
CA SER A 82 10.94 7.01 7.91
C SER A 82 10.59 6.27 6.63
N TYR A 83 10.48 4.94 6.69
CA TYR A 83 10.04 4.12 5.57
C TYR A 83 8.59 4.47 5.15
N LEU A 84 7.65 4.51 6.09
CA LEU A 84 6.24 4.79 5.80
C LEU A 84 6.04 6.20 5.22
N LEU A 85 6.68 7.21 5.82
CA LEU A 85 6.63 8.60 5.36
C LEU A 85 7.14 8.72 3.90
N THR A 86 8.32 8.17 3.64
CA THR A 86 8.93 8.18 2.31
C THR A 86 8.08 7.42 1.29
N LEU A 87 7.59 6.24 1.68
CA LEU A 87 6.74 5.42 0.83
C LEU A 87 5.50 6.19 0.39
N VAL A 88 4.72 6.73 1.34
CA VAL A 88 3.46 7.42 1.04
C VAL A 88 3.69 8.69 0.21
N ALA A 89 4.72 9.47 0.54
CA ALA A 89 5.08 10.68 -0.20
C ALA A 89 5.46 10.40 -1.66
N LEU A 90 6.12 9.26 -1.94
CA LEU A 90 6.62 8.94 -3.27
C LEU A 90 5.65 8.12 -4.15
N LEU A 91 4.59 7.51 -3.61
CA LEU A 91 3.69 6.63 -4.38
C LEU A 91 3.12 7.31 -5.63
N VAL A 92 2.60 8.52 -5.50
CA VAL A 92 1.98 9.26 -6.61
C VAL A 92 3.02 9.83 -7.58
N PRO A 93 4.09 10.53 -7.11
CA PRO A 93 5.13 11.03 -7.99
C PRO A 93 5.79 9.93 -8.83
N VAL A 94 6.09 8.79 -8.21
CA VAL A 94 6.66 7.63 -8.90
C VAL A 94 5.67 7.04 -9.90
N GLY A 95 4.39 6.96 -9.55
CA GLY A 95 3.32 6.56 -10.47
C GLY A 95 3.30 7.42 -11.73
N ARG A 96 3.41 8.75 -11.58
CA ARG A 96 3.49 9.71 -12.68
C ARG A 96 4.73 9.51 -13.56
N ILE A 97 5.89 9.30 -12.93
CA ILE A 97 7.14 9.02 -13.64
C ILE A 97 7.02 7.70 -14.42
N SER A 98 6.36 6.70 -13.85
CA SER A 98 6.21 5.39 -14.48
C SER A 98 5.27 5.41 -15.67
N ASP A 99 4.24 6.25 -15.67
CA ASP A 99 3.36 6.46 -16.81
C ASP A 99 4.11 7.08 -18.00
N ALA A 100 5.11 7.93 -17.75
CA ALA A 100 5.93 8.54 -18.79
C ALA A 100 7.08 7.63 -19.28
N ARG A 101 7.78 6.96 -18.36
CA ARG A 101 9.00 6.18 -18.69
C ARG A 101 8.77 4.70 -18.93
N GLY A 102 7.68 4.16 -18.40
CA GLY A 102 7.30 2.76 -18.50
C GLY A 102 7.19 2.08 -17.15
N ARG A 103 6.06 1.41 -16.92
CA ARG A 103 5.70 0.79 -15.64
C ARG A 103 6.54 -0.42 -15.31
N LYS A 104 6.85 -1.25 -16.32
CA LYS A 104 7.75 -2.39 -16.16
C LYS A 104 9.14 -1.93 -15.75
N LEU A 105 9.66 -0.89 -16.40
CA LEU A 105 11.00 -0.36 -16.13
C LEU A 105 11.12 0.13 -14.69
N LEU A 106 10.18 0.99 -14.25
CA LEU A 106 10.17 1.54 -12.90
C LEU A 106 9.95 0.44 -11.85
N TYR A 107 9.13 -0.56 -12.14
CA TYR A 107 8.91 -1.70 -11.27
C TYR A 107 10.19 -2.51 -11.04
N LEU A 108 10.98 -2.76 -12.11
CA LEU A 108 12.25 -3.46 -12.02
C LEU A 108 13.32 -2.66 -11.28
N TYR A 109 13.41 -1.35 -11.54
CA TYR A 109 14.28 -0.47 -10.76
C TYR A 109 13.88 -0.43 -9.29
N GLY A 110 12.57 -0.47 -9.00
CA GLY A 110 12.07 -0.60 -7.65
C GLY A 110 12.60 -1.84 -6.94
N PHE A 111 12.54 -3.01 -7.60
CA PHE A 111 13.13 -4.24 -7.06
C PHE A 111 14.63 -4.13 -6.83
N ALA A 112 15.38 -3.61 -7.81
CA ALA A 112 16.83 -3.45 -7.68
C ALA A 112 17.19 -2.52 -6.50
N LEU A 113 16.52 -1.37 -6.41
CA LEU A 113 16.74 -0.40 -5.34
C LEU A 113 16.32 -0.95 -3.97
N PHE A 114 15.15 -1.60 -3.88
CA PHE A 114 14.66 -2.23 -2.65
C PHE A 114 15.61 -3.32 -2.17
N THR A 115 16.08 -4.18 -3.07
CA THR A 115 17.00 -5.27 -2.76
C THR A 115 18.36 -4.74 -2.27
N ALA A 116 18.94 -3.76 -2.97
CA ALA A 116 20.21 -3.15 -2.58
C ALA A 116 20.09 -2.42 -1.24
N ALA A 117 19.01 -1.67 -1.04
CA ALA A 117 18.76 -0.99 0.24
C ALA A 117 18.47 -1.97 1.38
N SER A 118 17.82 -3.11 1.11
CA SER A 118 17.64 -4.18 2.11
C SER A 118 18.99 -4.76 2.57
N ALA A 119 19.92 -4.98 1.63
CA ALA A 119 21.29 -5.37 1.98
C ALA A 119 21.97 -4.29 2.84
N ALA A 120 21.83 -3.01 2.48
CA ALA A 120 22.37 -1.90 3.28
C ALA A 120 21.74 -1.82 4.68
N CYS A 121 20.44 -2.09 4.84
CA CYS A 121 19.78 -2.19 6.15
C CYS A 121 20.39 -3.30 7.01
N GLY A 122 20.60 -4.50 6.43
CA GLY A 122 21.19 -5.63 7.14
C GLY A 122 22.67 -5.42 7.54
N LEU A 123 23.38 -4.54 6.82
CA LEU A 123 24.79 -4.17 7.06
C LEU A 123 24.95 -2.85 7.82
N ALA A 124 23.87 -2.23 8.29
CA ALA A 124 23.92 -0.92 8.92
C ALA A 124 24.77 -0.90 10.19
N PRO A 125 25.79 -0.01 10.30
CA PRO A 125 26.67 0.09 11.46
C PRO A 125 26.09 0.96 12.58
N SER A 126 25.04 1.72 12.32
CA SER A 126 24.38 2.61 13.28
C SER A 126 22.89 2.75 13.00
N LEU A 127 22.12 3.19 13.99
CA LEU A 127 20.69 3.45 13.82
C LEU A 127 20.44 4.51 12.75
N ALA A 128 21.24 5.57 12.68
CA ALA A 128 21.12 6.62 11.67
C ALA A 128 21.36 6.07 10.25
N ALA A 129 22.37 5.21 10.07
CA ALA A 129 22.62 4.53 8.79
C ALA A 129 21.44 3.61 8.40
N LEU A 130 20.87 2.87 9.38
CA LEU A 130 19.69 2.04 9.17
C LEU A 130 18.50 2.89 8.72
N VAL A 131 18.19 3.99 9.41
CA VAL A 131 17.10 4.92 9.04
C VAL A 131 17.32 5.49 7.63
N GLY A 132 18.54 5.90 7.29
CA GLY A 132 18.88 6.36 5.94
C GLY A 132 18.67 5.29 4.87
N ALA A 133 19.10 4.05 5.13
CA ALA A 133 18.87 2.91 4.25
C ALA A 133 17.38 2.59 4.09
N ARG A 134 16.57 2.74 5.15
CA ARG A 134 15.10 2.59 5.12
C ARG A 134 14.41 3.62 4.23
N VAL A 135 14.90 4.87 4.22
CA VAL A 135 14.41 5.89 3.27
C VAL A 135 14.66 5.46 1.82
N VAL A 136 15.85 4.97 1.52
CA VAL A 136 16.19 4.47 0.16
C VAL A 136 15.37 3.22 -0.19
N GLN A 137 15.20 2.30 0.76
CA GLN A 137 14.37 1.10 0.58
C GLN A 137 12.91 1.45 0.30
N ALA A 138 12.36 2.46 1.01
CA ALA A 138 11.00 2.96 0.80
C ALA A 138 10.80 3.56 -0.60
N ALA A 139 11.81 4.25 -1.15
CA ALA A 139 11.76 4.72 -2.53
C ALA A 139 11.65 3.55 -3.53
N GLY A 140 12.41 2.47 -3.32
CA GLY A 140 12.27 1.23 -4.09
C GLY A 140 10.88 0.60 -3.95
N ALA A 141 10.35 0.52 -2.73
CA ALA A 141 9.01 0.03 -2.45
C ALA A 141 7.92 0.89 -3.12
N ALA A 142 8.07 2.22 -3.14
CA ALA A 142 7.15 3.12 -3.83
C ALA A 142 7.12 2.85 -5.33
N MET A 143 8.29 2.58 -5.96
CA MET A 143 8.38 2.20 -7.37
C MET A 143 7.68 0.86 -7.67
N MET A 144 7.74 -0.09 -6.76
CA MET A 144 7.03 -1.36 -6.88
C MET A 144 5.54 -1.20 -6.64
N GLN A 145 5.13 -0.57 -5.55
CA GLN A 145 3.74 -0.51 -5.13
C GLN A 145 2.88 0.38 -6.03
N SER A 146 3.36 1.55 -6.45
CA SER A 146 2.64 2.43 -7.38
C SER A 146 2.30 1.74 -8.70
N ASN A 147 3.16 0.83 -9.17
CA ASN A 147 2.98 0.10 -10.42
C ASN A 147 2.26 -1.24 -10.27
N SER A 148 2.14 -1.78 -9.05
CA SER A 148 1.62 -3.13 -8.82
C SER A 148 0.18 -3.30 -9.33
N VAL A 149 -0.73 -2.42 -8.91
CA VAL A 149 -2.14 -2.46 -9.35
C VAL A 149 -2.24 -2.22 -10.86
N ALA A 150 -1.50 -1.25 -11.39
CA ALA A 150 -1.47 -0.94 -12.82
C ALA A 150 -0.96 -2.11 -13.69
N LEU A 151 0.09 -2.81 -13.24
CA LEU A 151 0.64 -3.96 -13.95
C LEU A 151 -0.33 -5.15 -13.92
N VAL A 152 -1.04 -5.38 -12.82
CA VAL A 152 -2.08 -6.41 -12.73
C VAL A 152 -3.22 -6.10 -13.70
N THR A 153 -3.78 -4.89 -13.65
CA THR A 153 -4.93 -4.49 -14.46
C THR A 153 -4.62 -4.47 -15.96
N THR A 154 -3.41 -4.05 -16.34
CA THR A 154 -2.98 -4.02 -17.76
C THR A 154 -2.50 -5.37 -18.29
N SER A 155 -2.18 -6.33 -17.40
CA SER A 155 -1.75 -7.68 -17.78
C SER A 155 -2.91 -8.64 -17.91
N ALA A 156 -3.92 -8.53 -17.04
CA ALA A 156 -5.05 -9.44 -16.99
C ALA A 156 -6.09 -9.14 -18.11
N PRO A 157 -6.73 -10.16 -18.68
CA PRO A 157 -7.88 -9.97 -19.56
C PRO A 157 -9.01 -9.23 -18.83
N ARG A 158 -9.78 -8.40 -19.56
CA ARG A 158 -10.87 -7.59 -18.97
C ARG A 158 -11.82 -8.40 -18.08
N GLY A 159 -12.24 -9.59 -18.52
CA GLY A 159 -13.13 -10.47 -17.75
C GLY A 159 -12.49 -11.13 -16.53
N ARG A 160 -11.16 -11.02 -16.33
CA ARG A 160 -10.42 -11.62 -15.22
C ARG A 160 -9.66 -10.59 -14.35
N MET A 161 -9.84 -9.31 -14.62
CA MET A 161 -9.15 -8.23 -13.92
C MET A 161 -9.41 -8.27 -12.41
N ARG A 162 -10.67 -8.44 -11.99
CA ARG A 162 -11.07 -8.52 -10.58
C ARG A 162 -10.42 -9.71 -9.87
N ALA A 163 -10.46 -10.90 -10.47
CA ALA A 163 -9.81 -12.08 -9.91
C ALA A 163 -8.28 -11.88 -9.76
N ALA A 164 -7.64 -11.24 -10.73
CA ALA A 164 -6.22 -10.92 -10.67
C ALA A 164 -5.88 -9.93 -9.55
N LEU A 165 -6.71 -8.90 -9.36
CA LEU A 165 -6.61 -7.95 -8.23
C LEU A 165 -6.88 -8.65 -6.88
N GLY A 166 -7.79 -9.64 -6.86
CA GLY A 166 -8.05 -10.48 -5.69
C GLY A 166 -6.82 -11.28 -5.27
N VAL A 167 -6.14 -11.93 -6.23
CA VAL A 167 -4.89 -12.67 -5.97
C VAL A 167 -3.80 -11.74 -5.45
N GLN A 168 -3.68 -10.52 -6.00
CA GLN A 168 -2.72 -9.53 -5.51
C GLN A 168 -3.04 -9.09 -4.07
N ALA A 169 -4.31 -8.81 -3.79
CA ALA A 169 -4.74 -8.40 -2.45
C ALA A 169 -4.52 -9.52 -1.41
N ALA A 170 -4.78 -10.79 -1.79
CA ALA A 170 -4.48 -11.95 -0.95
C ALA A 170 -2.98 -12.09 -0.67
N ALA A 171 -2.13 -11.88 -1.68
CA ALA A 171 -0.67 -11.90 -1.49
C ALA A 171 -0.19 -10.82 -0.51
N GLN A 172 -0.77 -9.61 -0.58
CA GLN A 172 -0.50 -8.54 0.39
C GLN A 172 -0.94 -8.93 1.81
N ALA A 173 -2.14 -9.48 1.96
CA ALA A 173 -2.65 -9.93 3.26
C ALA A 173 -1.80 -11.04 3.88
N LEU A 174 -1.36 -12.01 3.07
CA LEU A 174 -0.45 -13.08 3.51
C LEU A 174 0.91 -12.54 3.94
N GLY A 175 1.47 -11.56 3.20
CA GLY A 175 2.72 -10.90 3.58
C GLY A 175 2.61 -10.25 4.96
N LEU A 176 1.52 -9.51 5.19
CA LEU A 176 1.25 -8.88 6.48
C LEU A 176 1.09 -9.89 7.62
N ALA A 177 0.33 -10.97 7.38
CA ALA A 177 0.05 -12.00 8.37
C ALA A 177 1.29 -12.81 8.79
N LEU A 178 2.16 -13.10 7.82
CA LEU A 178 3.36 -13.91 8.07
C LEU A 178 4.51 -13.10 8.70
N GLY A 179 4.45 -11.76 8.65
CA GLY A 179 5.50 -10.89 9.20
C GLY A 179 5.87 -11.20 10.64
N PRO A 180 4.92 -11.20 11.58
CA PRO A 180 5.21 -11.51 12.99
C PRO A 180 5.83 -12.89 13.18
N THR A 181 5.31 -13.91 12.53
CA THR A 181 5.82 -15.29 12.67
C THR A 181 7.22 -15.44 12.08
N VAL A 182 7.41 -15.00 10.83
CA VAL A 182 8.70 -15.06 10.15
C VAL A 182 9.73 -14.17 10.84
N GLY A 183 9.32 -12.97 11.26
CA GLY A 183 10.18 -12.02 11.96
C GLY A 183 10.62 -12.53 13.33
N GLY A 184 9.69 -13.04 14.12
CA GLY A 184 10.02 -13.65 15.41
C GLY A 184 11.00 -14.80 15.28
N ALA A 185 10.78 -15.70 14.31
CA ALA A 185 11.69 -16.81 14.03
C ALA A 185 13.08 -16.33 13.58
N LEU A 186 13.16 -15.34 12.68
CA LEU A 186 14.44 -14.80 12.21
C LEU A 186 15.19 -14.07 13.32
N VAL A 187 14.52 -13.19 14.07
CA VAL A 187 15.16 -12.43 15.15
C VAL A 187 15.70 -13.35 16.23
N SER A 188 14.95 -14.39 16.62
CA SER A 188 15.36 -15.34 17.67
C SER A 188 16.45 -16.30 17.23
N ALA A 189 16.43 -16.77 15.95
CA ALA A 189 17.37 -17.78 15.49
C ALA A 189 18.70 -17.22 14.98
N VAL A 190 18.66 -16.10 14.23
CA VAL A 190 19.82 -15.56 13.50
C VAL A 190 20.04 -14.06 13.66
N GLY A 191 19.16 -13.38 14.37
CA GLY A 191 19.25 -11.96 14.70
C GLY A 191 18.53 -11.04 13.72
N TRP A 192 18.36 -9.77 14.13
CA TRP A 192 17.54 -8.76 13.43
C TRP A 192 18.05 -8.42 12.01
N ARG A 193 19.34 -8.55 11.75
CA ARG A 193 19.93 -8.25 10.43
C ARG A 193 19.35 -9.13 9.33
N TRP A 194 19.00 -10.36 9.64
CA TRP A 194 18.41 -11.32 8.70
C TRP A 194 16.98 -10.96 8.31
N VAL A 195 16.29 -10.15 9.11
CA VAL A 195 14.97 -9.59 8.74
C VAL A 195 15.06 -8.79 7.43
N PHE A 196 16.16 -8.08 7.24
CA PHE A 196 16.42 -7.33 6.00
C PHE A 196 17.13 -8.21 4.95
N ALA A 197 18.08 -9.04 5.37
CA ALA A 197 18.86 -9.86 4.46
C ALA A 197 18.01 -10.88 3.67
N VAL A 198 16.91 -11.38 4.24
CA VAL A 198 15.97 -12.30 3.56
C VAL A 198 15.36 -11.68 2.31
N ASN A 199 15.22 -10.36 2.24
CA ASN A 199 14.73 -9.65 1.07
C ASN A 199 15.71 -9.72 -0.12
N VAL A 200 17.00 -9.98 0.11
CA VAL A 200 18.03 -9.95 -0.94
C VAL A 200 17.84 -11.10 -1.93
N PRO A 201 17.88 -12.39 -1.54
CA PRO A 201 17.68 -13.50 -2.47
C PRO A 201 16.30 -13.44 -3.12
N VAL A 202 15.28 -13.06 -2.35
CA VAL A 202 13.91 -12.94 -2.82
C VAL A 202 13.79 -11.83 -3.87
N GLY A 203 14.41 -10.68 -3.65
CA GLY A 203 14.44 -9.56 -4.59
C GLY A 203 15.18 -9.86 -5.88
N VAL A 204 16.30 -10.59 -5.81
CA VAL A 204 17.04 -11.03 -7.00
C VAL A 204 16.17 -11.95 -7.87
N VAL A 205 15.50 -12.94 -7.27
CA VAL A 205 14.58 -13.84 -7.99
C VAL A 205 13.43 -13.03 -8.62
N ALA A 206 12.86 -12.08 -7.89
CA ALA A 206 11.78 -11.22 -8.39
C ALA A 206 12.24 -10.31 -9.54
N LEU A 207 13.46 -9.77 -9.47
CA LEU A 207 14.05 -8.95 -10.53
C LEU A 207 14.21 -9.74 -11.81
N VAL A 208 14.78 -10.97 -11.73
CA VAL A 208 14.94 -11.87 -12.87
C VAL A 208 13.57 -12.28 -13.43
N ALA A 209 12.65 -12.71 -12.57
CA ALA A 209 11.28 -13.05 -12.99
C ALA A 209 10.59 -11.87 -13.67
N GLY A 210 10.68 -10.68 -13.09
CA GLY A 210 10.09 -9.46 -13.63
C GLY A 210 10.63 -9.10 -15.01
N GLN A 211 11.94 -9.25 -15.23
CA GLN A 211 12.57 -8.98 -16.52
C GLN A 211 11.95 -9.82 -17.65
N TYR A 212 11.69 -11.11 -17.40
CA TYR A 212 11.20 -12.04 -18.41
C TYR A 212 9.68 -12.20 -18.45
N LEU A 213 8.99 -12.04 -17.32
CA LEU A 213 7.56 -12.35 -17.21
C LEU A 213 6.65 -11.12 -17.31
N LEU A 214 7.13 -9.89 -17.00
CA LEU A 214 6.29 -8.70 -17.13
C LEU A 214 6.14 -8.23 -18.57
N PRO A 215 4.93 -7.81 -19.00
CA PRO A 215 4.71 -7.25 -20.33
C PRO A 215 5.35 -5.87 -20.46
N ARG A 216 5.73 -5.51 -21.69
CA ARG A 216 6.14 -4.15 -22.03
C ARG A 216 4.96 -3.18 -21.89
N THR A 217 5.22 -1.98 -21.39
CA THR A 217 4.21 -0.90 -21.31
C THR A 217 3.79 -0.47 -22.71
N ARG A 218 2.49 -0.58 -23.03
CA ARG A 218 1.95 -0.27 -24.36
C ARG A 218 1.57 1.20 -24.54
N SER A 219 1.06 1.83 -23.47
CA SER A 219 0.64 3.24 -23.48
C SER A 219 1.48 4.03 -22.47
N ARG A 220 2.06 5.13 -22.92
CA ARG A 220 2.84 6.06 -22.10
C ARG A 220 2.25 7.45 -22.23
N THR A 221 2.31 8.22 -21.17
CA THR A 221 2.01 9.65 -21.24
C THR A 221 3.21 10.39 -21.83
N ALA A 222 2.98 11.46 -22.59
CA ALA A 222 4.09 12.28 -23.08
C ALA A 222 4.95 12.76 -21.90
N ALA A 223 6.27 12.72 -22.07
CA ALA A 223 7.21 13.22 -21.08
C ALA A 223 7.04 14.74 -20.91
N ALA A 224 6.26 15.14 -19.92
CA ALA A 224 6.09 16.55 -19.55
C ALA A 224 7.16 16.95 -18.54
N ARG A 225 7.45 18.28 -18.41
CA ARG A 225 8.26 18.79 -17.30
C ARG A 225 7.63 18.35 -15.99
N PHE A 226 8.47 17.86 -15.07
CA PHE A 226 8.03 17.31 -13.79
C PHE A 226 7.65 18.44 -12.84
N ASP A 227 6.45 18.36 -12.24
CA ASP A 227 5.93 19.33 -11.28
C ASP A 227 6.61 19.15 -9.90
N ARG A 228 7.71 19.90 -9.71
CA ARG A 228 8.49 19.85 -8.45
C ARG A 228 7.74 20.50 -7.29
N VAL A 229 6.96 21.53 -7.57
CA VAL A 229 6.17 22.25 -6.55
C VAL A 229 5.04 21.35 -6.05
N GLY A 230 4.29 20.72 -6.96
CA GLY A 230 3.26 19.75 -6.61
C GLY A 230 3.83 18.56 -5.82
N LEU A 231 5.04 18.07 -6.18
CA LEU A 231 5.73 17.04 -5.40
C LEU A 231 6.04 17.51 -3.98
N ALA A 232 6.64 18.69 -3.82
CA ALA A 232 7.00 19.21 -2.49
C ALA A 232 5.75 19.42 -1.62
N LEU A 233 4.70 20.00 -2.18
CA LEU A 233 3.43 20.20 -1.47
C LEU A 233 2.77 18.87 -1.08
N LEU A 234 2.73 17.88 -1.97
CA LEU A 234 2.18 16.56 -1.67
C LEU A 234 3.00 15.85 -0.57
N ALA A 235 4.33 15.88 -0.68
CA ALA A 235 5.22 15.30 0.32
C ALA A 235 5.06 15.98 1.70
N THR A 236 4.98 17.32 1.73
CA THR A 236 4.73 18.07 2.97
C THR A 236 3.37 17.71 3.56
N THR A 237 2.31 17.71 2.74
CA THR A 237 0.94 17.38 3.19
C THR A 237 0.89 15.97 3.79
N THR A 238 1.39 14.97 3.08
CA THR A 238 1.32 13.59 3.55
C THR A 238 2.23 13.34 4.74
N THR A 239 3.43 13.90 4.78
CA THR A 239 4.37 13.78 5.90
C THR A 239 3.84 14.46 7.16
N ALA A 240 3.36 15.70 7.04
CA ALA A 240 2.80 16.44 8.16
C ALA A 240 1.53 15.76 8.72
N LEU A 241 0.67 15.24 7.83
CA LEU A 241 -0.51 14.47 8.25
C LEU A 241 -0.12 13.20 9.02
N LEU A 242 0.81 12.40 8.47
CA LEU A 242 1.22 11.15 9.11
C LEU A 242 1.94 11.39 10.43
N LEU A 243 2.83 12.39 10.51
CA LEU A 243 3.51 12.75 11.76
C LEU A 243 2.53 13.29 12.80
N GLY A 244 1.57 14.15 12.39
CA GLY A 244 0.54 14.67 13.27
C GLY A 244 -0.36 13.57 13.83
N VAL A 245 -0.77 12.62 12.98
CA VAL A 245 -1.57 11.46 13.39
C VAL A 245 -0.77 10.52 14.30
N SER A 246 0.50 10.24 14.00
CA SER A 246 1.37 9.41 14.84
C SER A 246 1.66 10.08 16.18
N GLY A 247 1.84 11.41 16.20
CA GLY A 247 1.97 12.19 17.44
C GLY A 247 0.72 12.15 18.31
N ALA A 248 -0.46 12.20 17.70
CA ALA A 248 -1.73 12.08 18.42
C ALA A 248 -1.94 10.68 19.03
N SER A 249 -1.30 9.64 18.47
CA SER A 249 -1.50 8.25 18.86
C SER A 249 -0.41 7.65 19.75
N GLY A 250 0.62 8.41 20.15
CA GLY A 250 1.59 7.89 21.12
C GLY A 250 3.05 8.29 20.93
N LEU A 251 3.43 8.93 19.83
CA LEU A 251 4.75 9.54 19.74
C LEU A 251 4.87 10.68 20.76
N PRO A 252 6.03 10.86 21.42
CA PRO A 252 6.22 11.86 22.46
C PRO A 252 6.29 13.29 21.91
N PHE A 253 5.28 13.69 21.14
CA PHE A 253 5.14 15.05 20.64
C PHE A 253 4.25 15.86 21.60
N PRO A 254 4.64 17.11 21.93
CA PRO A 254 3.77 17.99 22.69
C PRO A 254 2.53 18.34 21.84
N LEU A 255 1.38 18.54 22.48
CA LEU A 255 0.09 18.79 21.83
C LEU A 255 0.17 19.93 20.77
N TRP A 256 0.92 21.00 21.07
CA TRP A 256 1.09 22.10 20.12
C TRP A 256 1.77 21.66 18.81
N ALA A 257 2.74 20.72 18.89
CA ALA A 257 3.41 20.19 17.69
C ALA A 257 2.47 19.33 16.86
N VAL A 258 1.62 18.52 17.49
CA VAL A 258 0.58 17.73 16.81
C VAL A 258 -0.39 18.66 16.09
N VAL A 259 -0.89 19.69 16.77
CA VAL A 259 -1.82 20.68 16.17
C VAL A 259 -1.13 21.43 15.03
N ALA A 260 0.12 21.86 15.20
CA ALA A 260 0.89 22.55 14.17
C ALA A 260 1.11 21.66 12.91
N LEU A 261 1.42 20.36 13.11
CA LEU A 261 1.58 19.40 12.02
C LEU A 261 0.28 19.17 11.25
N LEU A 262 -0.85 19.02 11.96
CA LEU A 262 -2.16 18.86 11.33
C LEU A 262 -2.60 20.15 10.61
N ALA A 263 -2.34 21.32 11.18
CA ALA A 263 -2.58 22.61 10.53
C ALA A 263 -1.70 22.78 9.28
N LEU A 264 -0.42 22.40 9.35
CA LEU A 264 0.49 22.38 8.20
C LEU A 264 -0.01 21.44 7.12
N ALA A 265 -0.49 20.26 7.47
CA ALA A 265 -1.08 19.31 6.52
C ALA A 265 -2.31 19.90 5.81
N ALA A 266 -3.20 20.54 6.56
CA ALA A 266 -4.39 21.19 6.00
C ALA A 266 -4.02 22.38 5.10
N ALA A 267 -3.12 23.25 5.54
CA ALA A 267 -2.67 24.40 4.78
C ALA A 267 -1.93 24.00 3.49
N SER A 268 -0.96 23.08 3.59
CA SER A 268 -0.22 22.57 2.41
C SER A 268 -1.13 21.81 1.45
N GLY A 269 -2.13 21.08 1.95
CA GLY A 269 -3.14 20.40 1.14
C GLY A 269 -4.04 21.39 0.37
N ALA A 270 -4.44 22.48 1.02
CA ALA A 270 -5.21 23.54 0.36
C ALA A 270 -4.39 24.28 -0.71
N VAL A 271 -3.11 24.53 -0.43
CA VAL A 271 -2.17 25.12 -1.41
C VAL A 271 -1.93 24.14 -2.56
N LEU A 272 -1.76 22.85 -2.27
CA LEU A 272 -1.61 21.80 -3.29
C LEU A 272 -2.83 21.79 -4.23
N TRP A 273 -4.03 21.79 -3.68
CA TRP A 273 -5.25 21.81 -4.49
C TRP A 273 -5.29 23.01 -5.44
N ARG A 274 -5.00 24.23 -4.92
CA ARG A 274 -4.94 25.45 -5.74
C ARG A 274 -3.83 25.39 -6.80
N HIS A 275 -2.68 24.79 -6.45
CA HIS A 275 -1.55 24.61 -7.38
C HIS A 275 -1.93 23.65 -8.51
N LEU A 276 -2.57 22.52 -8.20
CA LEU A 276 -3.00 21.54 -9.21
C LEU A 276 -4.02 22.14 -10.19
N ASP A 277 -4.95 22.99 -9.70
CA ASP A 277 -5.95 23.67 -10.54
C ASP A 277 -5.36 24.74 -11.48
N ARG A 278 -4.26 25.38 -11.07
CA ARG A 278 -3.64 26.49 -11.84
C ARG A 278 -2.46 26.05 -12.69
N SER A 279 -1.88 24.90 -12.41
CA SER A 279 -0.70 24.42 -13.11
C SER A 279 -1.08 23.93 -14.51
N GLU A 280 -0.37 24.38 -15.54
CA GLU A 280 -0.50 23.83 -16.90
C GLU A 280 -0.13 22.34 -16.99
N ARG A 281 0.70 21.86 -16.06
CA ARG A 281 1.22 20.47 -16.05
C ARG A 281 1.26 19.91 -14.64
N PRO A 282 0.09 19.74 -14.02
CA PRO A 282 0.01 19.34 -12.62
C PRO A 282 0.57 17.93 -12.40
N LEU A 283 1.09 17.67 -11.19
CA LEU A 283 1.54 16.35 -10.75
C LEU A 283 0.39 15.32 -10.85
N LEU A 284 -0.79 15.74 -10.43
CA LEU A 284 -2.05 15.00 -10.54
C LEU A 284 -3.00 15.78 -11.43
N ASP A 285 -3.61 15.10 -12.40
CA ASP A 285 -4.65 15.70 -13.21
C ASP A 285 -5.88 16.00 -12.32
N PRO A 286 -6.30 17.26 -12.17
CA PRO A 286 -7.47 17.61 -11.39
C PRO A 286 -8.76 16.90 -11.87
N ALA A 287 -8.84 16.55 -13.16
CA ALA A 287 -9.97 15.81 -13.71
C ALA A 287 -10.13 14.43 -13.07
N LEU A 288 -9.01 13.75 -12.70
CA LEU A 288 -9.06 12.49 -11.97
C LEU A 288 -9.63 12.66 -10.57
N LEU A 289 -9.23 13.75 -9.87
CA LEU A 289 -9.71 14.07 -8.53
C LEU A 289 -11.13 14.65 -8.51
N ARG A 290 -11.67 15.06 -9.67
CA ARG A 290 -13.08 15.45 -9.83
C ARG A 290 -13.95 14.28 -10.28
N CYS A 291 -13.35 13.19 -10.78
CA CYS A 291 -14.09 12.00 -11.15
C CYS A 291 -14.66 11.32 -9.90
N ARG A 292 -15.99 11.33 -9.78
CA ARG A 292 -16.70 10.81 -8.60
C ARG A 292 -16.34 9.37 -8.27
N ALA A 293 -16.20 8.52 -9.29
CA ALA A 293 -15.82 7.11 -9.09
C ALA A 293 -14.39 6.96 -8.54
N VAL A 294 -13.47 7.84 -8.91
CA VAL A 294 -12.10 7.86 -8.40
C VAL A 294 -12.10 8.31 -6.94
N VAL A 295 -12.71 9.47 -6.65
CA VAL A 295 -12.71 10.05 -5.29
C VAL A 295 -13.40 9.13 -4.28
N THR A 296 -14.61 8.64 -4.62
CA THR A 296 -15.33 7.71 -3.73
C THR A 296 -14.58 6.40 -3.56
N GLY A 297 -13.98 5.88 -4.63
CA GLY A 297 -13.18 4.66 -4.55
C GLY A 297 -11.87 4.83 -3.74
N LEU A 298 -11.20 5.99 -3.82
CA LEU A 298 -10.03 6.29 -2.97
C LEU A 298 -10.44 6.44 -1.51
N GLY A 299 -11.56 7.12 -1.22
CA GLY A 299 -12.15 7.18 0.12
C GLY A 299 -12.50 5.80 0.65
N GLY A 300 -13.09 4.96 -0.18
CA GLY A 300 -13.36 3.55 0.14
C GLY A 300 -12.11 2.72 0.41
N ALA A 301 -11.04 2.93 -0.36
CA ALA A 301 -9.74 2.29 -0.13
C ALA A 301 -9.12 2.73 1.22
N LEU A 302 -9.19 4.02 1.56
CA LEU A 302 -8.74 4.55 2.84
C LEU A 302 -9.53 3.92 3.99
N CYS A 303 -10.87 3.98 3.94
CA CYS A 303 -11.74 3.44 4.98
C CYS A 303 -11.57 1.92 5.17
N SER A 304 -11.46 1.15 4.08
CA SER A 304 -11.28 -0.31 4.17
C SER A 304 -9.94 -0.70 4.78
N TYR A 305 -8.86 0.04 4.51
CA TYR A 305 -7.55 -0.21 5.12
C TYR A 305 -7.48 0.28 6.58
N LEU A 306 -8.20 1.34 6.92
CA LEU A 306 -8.38 1.77 8.31
C LEU A 306 -9.05 0.65 9.13
N VAL A 307 -10.13 0.05 8.60
CA VAL A 307 -10.83 -1.08 9.22
C VAL A 307 -9.96 -2.35 9.25
N LEU A 308 -9.13 -2.58 8.23
CA LEU A 308 -8.23 -3.75 8.16
C LEU A 308 -7.13 -3.69 9.23
N PHE A 309 -6.54 -2.50 9.44
CA PHE A 309 -5.36 -2.34 10.28
C PHE A 309 -5.68 -2.01 11.74
N GLY A 310 -6.87 -1.49 12.04
CA GLY A 310 -7.32 -1.26 13.43
C GLY A 310 -7.22 -2.50 14.32
N PRO A 311 -7.72 -3.67 13.90
CA PRO A 311 -7.63 -4.91 14.66
C PRO A 311 -6.22 -5.40 14.97
N LEU A 312 -5.19 -4.99 14.18
CA LEU A 312 -3.81 -5.36 14.42
C LEU A 312 -3.27 -4.82 15.76
N VAL A 313 -3.80 -3.70 16.20
CA VAL A 313 -3.47 -3.12 17.53
C VAL A 313 -4.48 -3.59 18.57
N LEU A 314 -5.77 -3.57 18.22
CA LEU A 314 -6.87 -3.88 19.12
C LEU A 314 -6.78 -5.30 19.69
N VAL A 315 -6.63 -6.32 18.81
CA VAL A 315 -6.76 -7.73 19.19
C VAL A 315 -5.63 -8.16 20.14
N PRO A 316 -4.34 -7.90 19.83
CA PRO A 316 -3.27 -8.22 20.78
C PRO A 316 -3.45 -7.52 22.11
N THR A 317 -3.76 -6.22 22.12
CA THR A 317 -3.93 -5.44 23.34
C THR A 317 -5.10 -5.95 24.20
N ALA A 318 -6.23 -6.27 23.58
CA ALA A 318 -7.41 -6.79 24.31
C ALA A 318 -7.15 -8.19 24.90
N LEU A 319 -6.53 -9.09 24.13
CA LEU A 319 -6.27 -10.46 24.58
C LEU A 319 -5.18 -10.53 25.64
N THR A 320 -4.10 -9.75 25.52
CA THR A 320 -3.04 -9.72 26.54
C THR A 320 -3.53 -9.07 27.84
N ALA A 321 -4.37 -8.03 27.75
CA ALA A 321 -5.04 -7.45 28.92
C ALA A 321 -5.99 -8.44 29.63
N ALA A 322 -6.56 -9.40 28.87
CA ALA A 322 -7.37 -10.48 29.41
C ALA A 322 -6.54 -11.69 29.88
N GLY A 323 -5.20 -11.60 29.95
CA GLY A 323 -4.31 -12.66 30.43
C GLY A 323 -3.90 -13.70 29.39
N SER A 324 -4.25 -13.52 28.11
CA SER A 324 -3.78 -14.42 27.03
C SER A 324 -2.32 -14.17 26.70
N SER A 325 -1.61 -15.23 26.27
CA SER A 325 -0.22 -15.07 25.81
C SER A 325 -0.16 -14.32 24.46
N GLU A 326 0.96 -13.65 24.20
CA GLU A 326 1.23 -12.97 22.92
C GLU A 326 1.12 -13.93 21.72
N LEU A 327 1.51 -15.20 21.90
CA LEU A 327 1.38 -16.23 20.87
C LEU A 327 -0.09 -16.49 20.52
N VAL A 328 -0.96 -16.62 21.51
CA VAL A 328 -2.42 -16.81 21.30
C VAL A 328 -2.99 -15.58 20.59
N ALA A 329 -2.65 -14.38 21.04
CA ALA A 329 -3.10 -13.14 20.41
C ALA A 329 -2.66 -13.04 18.94
N GLY A 330 -1.43 -13.41 18.64
CA GLY A 330 -0.91 -13.47 17.26
C GLY A 330 -1.64 -14.50 16.39
N LEU A 331 -1.86 -15.71 16.92
CA LEU A 331 -2.61 -16.75 16.21
C LEU A 331 -4.06 -16.34 15.92
N VAL A 332 -4.75 -15.75 16.89
CA VAL A 332 -6.12 -15.24 16.70
C VAL A 332 -6.13 -14.16 15.60
N LEU A 333 -5.15 -13.29 15.58
CA LEU A 333 -5.05 -12.22 14.58
C LEU A 333 -4.89 -12.75 13.15
N THR A 334 -4.29 -13.95 12.94
CA THR A 334 -4.14 -14.55 11.60
C THR A 334 -5.48 -14.88 10.94
N ALA A 335 -6.56 -14.97 11.72
CA ALA A 335 -7.91 -15.23 11.21
C ALA A 335 -8.40 -14.12 10.23
N LEU A 336 -8.03 -12.86 10.50
CA LEU A 336 -8.40 -11.73 9.65
C LEU A 336 -7.80 -11.82 8.23
N PRO A 337 -6.48 -11.92 8.04
CA PRO A 337 -5.90 -12.07 6.72
C PRO A 337 -6.26 -13.42 6.04
N ALA A 338 -6.53 -14.47 6.80
CA ALA A 338 -7.03 -15.74 6.24
C ALA A 338 -8.41 -15.55 5.61
N GLY A 339 -9.38 -14.96 6.32
CA GLY A 339 -10.69 -14.61 5.78
C GLY A 339 -10.60 -13.68 4.57
N PHE A 340 -9.71 -12.68 4.64
CA PHE A 340 -9.43 -11.76 3.53
C PHE A 340 -8.95 -12.52 2.28
N ALA A 341 -7.95 -13.37 2.41
CA ALA A 341 -7.39 -14.14 1.29
C ALA A 341 -8.41 -15.09 0.68
N LEU A 342 -9.22 -15.76 1.51
CA LEU A 342 -10.30 -16.64 1.07
C LEU A 342 -11.33 -15.89 0.21
N ALA A 343 -11.84 -14.75 0.68
CA ALA A 343 -12.81 -13.97 -0.09
C ALA A 343 -12.18 -13.31 -1.32
N ALA A 344 -10.99 -12.73 -1.19
CA ALA A 344 -10.30 -12.06 -2.31
C ALA A 344 -10.04 -12.99 -3.50
N THR A 345 -9.83 -14.29 -3.25
CA THR A 345 -9.57 -15.30 -4.30
C THR A 345 -10.80 -16.14 -4.65
N GLY A 346 -11.72 -16.32 -3.70
CA GLY A 346 -12.85 -17.24 -3.80
C GLY A 346 -14.20 -16.59 -4.14
N ALA A 347 -14.38 -15.29 -3.90
CA ALA A 347 -15.66 -14.60 -4.08
C ALA A 347 -16.27 -14.75 -5.48
N ASP A 348 -15.45 -14.81 -6.53
CA ASP A 348 -15.92 -15.01 -7.91
C ASP A 348 -16.53 -16.39 -8.17
N ARG A 349 -16.28 -17.38 -7.29
CA ARG A 349 -16.87 -18.73 -7.39
C ARG A 349 -18.20 -18.85 -6.63
N VAL A 350 -18.32 -18.08 -5.54
CA VAL A 350 -19.46 -18.16 -4.62
C VAL A 350 -20.54 -17.14 -4.96
N LEU A 351 -20.14 -15.91 -5.32
CA LEU A 351 -21.09 -14.84 -5.62
C LEU A 351 -21.66 -14.97 -7.04
N PRO A 352 -22.90 -14.48 -7.25
CA PRO A 352 -23.53 -14.51 -8.58
C PRO A 352 -22.64 -13.89 -9.67
N ARG A 353 -22.53 -14.57 -10.82
CA ARG A 353 -21.67 -14.14 -11.94
C ARG A 353 -22.01 -12.75 -12.51
N GLY A 354 -23.26 -12.31 -12.37
CA GLY A 354 -23.74 -10.98 -12.80
C GLY A 354 -23.58 -9.86 -11.77
N MET A 355 -23.06 -10.16 -10.58
CA MET A 355 -22.93 -9.18 -9.50
C MET A 355 -21.92 -8.10 -9.86
N SER A 356 -22.35 -6.83 -9.88
CA SER A 356 -21.50 -5.68 -10.18
C SER A 356 -20.42 -5.45 -9.11
N ASP A 357 -19.33 -4.78 -9.46
CA ASP A 357 -18.26 -4.44 -8.50
C ASP A 357 -18.80 -3.57 -7.36
N ARG A 358 -19.74 -2.66 -7.65
CA ARG A 358 -20.41 -1.85 -6.62
C ARG A 358 -21.22 -2.67 -5.64
N ALA A 359 -22.01 -3.63 -6.15
CA ALA A 359 -22.80 -4.52 -5.28
C ALA A 359 -21.91 -5.36 -4.37
N ARG A 360 -20.74 -5.78 -4.86
CA ARG A 360 -19.73 -6.49 -4.05
C ARG A 360 -19.11 -5.57 -2.98
N CYS A 361 -18.85 -4.31 -3.30
CA CYS A 361 -18.41 -3.34 -2.32
C CYS A 361 -19.45 -3.12 -1.22
N LEU A 362 -20.74 -2.97 -1.58
CA LEU A 362 -21.82 -2.82 -0.62
C LEU A 362 -21.96 -4.06 0.28
N LEU A 363 -21.94 -5.26 -0.32
CA LEU A 363 -21.95 -6.51 0.42
C LEU A 363 -20.77 -6.60 1.38
N GLY A 364 -19.55 -6.36 0.90
CA GLY A 364 -18.34 -6.42 1.70
C GLY A 364 -18.36 -5.43 2.87
N ALA A 365 -18.77 -4.17 2.62
CA ALA A 365 -18.92 -3.16 3.66
C ALA A 365 -20.00 -3.53 4.69
N GLY A 366 -21.13 -4.08 4.25
CA GLY A 366 -22.19 -4.57 5.13
C GLY A 366 -21.71 -5.71 6.05
N VAL A 367 -20.96 -6.67 5.49
CA VAL A 367 -20.34 -7.75 6.27
C VAL A 367 -19.33 -7.21 7.28
N CYS A 368 -18.49 -6.23 6.90
CA CYS A 368 -17.55 -5.56 7.81
C CYS A 368 -18.29 -4.85 8.96
N THR A 369 -19.35 -4.11 8.64
CA THR A 369 -20.17 -3.40 9.64
C THR A 369 -20.80 -4.39 10.61
N ALA A 370 -21.40 -5.49 10.11
CA ALA A 370 -21.98 -6.53 10.93
C ALA A 370 -20.94 -7.22 11.84
N ALA A 371 -19.75 -7.53 11.31
CA ALA A 371 -18.66 -8.10 12.09
C ALA A 371 -18.20 -7.18 13.22
N LEU A 372 -18.01 -5.88 12.94
CA LEU A 372 -17.64 -4.89 13.94
C LEU A 372 -18.75 -4.68 14.97
N ALA A 373 -20.03 -4.64 14.56
CA ALA A 373 -21.17 -4.55 15.47
C ALA A 373 -21.21 -5.75 16.43
N ALA A 374 -21.01 -6.97 15.90
CA ALA A 374 -20.91 -8.17 16.72
C ALA A 374 -19.69 -8.15 17.67
N MET A 375 -18.55 -7.65 17.22
CA MET A 375 -17.35 -7.45 18.07
C MET A 375 -17.60 -6.44 19.19
N ALA A 376 -18.40 -5.40 18.96
CA ALA A 376 -18.77 -4.42 19.97
C ALA A 376 -19.75 -4.99 21.02
N ALA A 377 -20.64 -5.91 20.60
CA ALA A 377 -21.68 -6.51 21.46
C ALA A 377 -21.18 -7.71 22.25
N LEU A 378 -20.28 -8.52 21.71
CA LEU A 378 -19.81 -9.77 22.31
C LEU A 378 -18.55 -9.56 23.16
N PRO A 379 -18.24 -10.48 24.10
CA PRO A 379 -16.99 -10.43 24.84
C PRO A 379 -15.78 -10.67 23.92
N LEU A 380 -14.72 -9.88 24.07
CA LEU A 380 -13.50 -9.95 23.24
C LEU A 380 -12.59 -11.11 23.68
N THR A 381 -13.12 -12.32 23.72
CA THR A 381 -12.36 -13.56 23.98
C THR A 381 -11.78 -14.14 22.70
N ALA A 382 -10.72 -14.94 22.79
CA ALA A 382 -10.10 -15.58 21.63
C ALA A 382 -11.15 -16.41 20.81
N ALA A 383 -12.04 -17.15 21.51
CA ALA A 383 -13.06 -17.96 20.85
C ALA A 383 -14.08 -17.12 20.05
N ALA A 384 -14.49 -15.95 20.57
CA ALA A 384 -15.41 -15.06 19.86
C ALA A 384 -14.70 -14.26 18.75
N LEU A 385 -13.44 -13.84 18.98
CA LEU A 385 -12.70 -13.03 18.01
C LEU A 385 -12.34 -13.79 16.73
N VAL A 386 -12.00 -15.08 16.79
CA VAL A 386 -11.62 -15.84 15.59
C VAL A 386 -12.70 -15.80 14.51
N PRO A 387 -13.96 -16.22 14.74
CA PRO A 387 -14.99 -16.18 13.72
C PRO A 387 -15.34 -14.76 13.27
N LEU A 388 -15.30 -13.77 14.17
CA LEU A 388 -15.59 -12.37 13.84
C LEU A 388 -14.48 -11.75 12.99
N LEU A 389 -13.21 -12.07 13.24
CA LEU A 389 -12.08 -11.65 12.42
C LEU A 389 -12.10 -12.32 11.04
N VAL A 390 -12.48 -13.61 10.96
CA VAL A 390 -12.72 -14.28 9.66
C VAL A 390 -13.81 -13.54 8.90
N LEU A 391 -14.95 -13.24 9.55
CA LEU A 391 -16.06 -12.53 8.91
C LEU A 391 -15.66 -11.13 8.44
N LEU A 392 -14.94 -10.39 9.27
CA LEU A 392 -14.38 -9.09 8.91
C LEU A 392 -13.43 -9.20 7.71
N GLY A 393 -12.55 -10.21 7.71
CA GLY A 393 -11.65 -10.52 6.61
C GLY A 393 -12.39 -10.87 5.32
N LEU A 394 -13.45 -11.69 5.40
CA LEU A 394 -14.30 -12.02 4.25
C LEU A 394 -14.93 -10.77 3.63
N GLY A 395 -15.47 -9.87 4.46
CA GLY A 395 -16.02 -8.60 4.02
C GLY A 395 -14.99 -7.73 3.29
N LEU A 396 -13.82 -7.54 3.89
CA LEU A 396 -12.72 -6.74 3.30
C LEU A 396 -12.14 -7.39 2.04
N GLY A 397 -12.03 -8.73 2.00
CA GLY A 397 -11.56 -9.49 0.85
C GLY A 397 -12.54 -9.46 -0.33
N CYS A 398 -13.83 -9.33 -0.07
CA CYS A 398 -14.84 -9.06 -1.10
C CYS A 398 -14.78 -7.62 -1.59
N TYR A 399 -14.62 -6.65 -0.68
CA TYR A 399 -14.62 -5.21 -0.94
C TYR A 399 -13.41 -4.77 -1.77
N THR A 400 -12.21 -5.08 -1.30
CA THR A 400 -10.96 -4.46 -1.79
C THR A 400 -10.69 -4.70 -3.28
N PRO A 401 -10.79 -5.93 -3.83
CA PRO A 401 -10.58 -6.16 -5.26
C PRO A 401 -11.64 -5.48 -6.14
N ALA A 402 -12.89 -5.45 -5.67
CA ALA A 402 -14.00 -4.81 -6.38
C ALA A 402 -13.83 -3.30 -6.41
N ASN A 403 -13.49 -2.68 -5.27
CA ASN A 403 -13.21 -1.24 -5.19
C ASN A 403 -12.03 -0.83 -6.09
N ASN A 404 -10.96 -1.62 -6.10
CA ASN A 404 -9.82 -1.38 -6.99
C ASN A 404 -10.22 -1.47 -8.47
N ALA A 405 -11.08 -2.43 -8.83
CA ALA A 405 -11.59 -2.55 -10.19
C ALA A 405 -12.41 -1.30 -10.58
N VAL A 406 -13.28 -0.80 -9.69
CA VAL A 406 -14.05 0.45 -9.90
C VAL A 406 -13.12 1.63 -10.15
N VAL A 407 -12.11 1.84 -9.29
CA VAL A 407 -11.16 2.96 -9.44
C VAL A 407 -10.36 2.85 -10.73
N MET A 408 -9.77 1.68 -10.99
CA MET A 408 -8.87 1.50 -12.13
C MET A 408 -9.59 1.49 -13.49
N THR A 409 -10.88 1.17 -13.53
CA THR A 409 -11.68 1.29 -14.77
C THR A 409 -12.06 2.73 -15.07
N ALA A 410 -12.14 3.60 -14.05
CA ALA A 410 -12.41 5.02 -14.20
C ALA A 410 -11.16 5.85 -14.59
N ILE A 411 -9.96 5.28 -14.46
CA ILE A 411 -8.70 5.95 -14.79
C ILE A 411 -8.23 5.54 -16.19
N PRO A 412 -7.83 6.51 -17.05
CA PRO A 412 -7.26 6.20 -18.36
C PRO A 412 -6.04 5.28 -18.26
N THR A 413 -5.90 4.34 -19.19
CA THR A 413 -4.79 3.38 -19.22
C THR A 413 -3.41 4.03 -19.31
N SER A 414 -3.32 5.24 -19.90
CA SER A 414 -2.10 6.06 -19.93
C SER A 414 -1.67 6.55 -18.53
N SER A 415 -2.61 6.75 -17.60
CA SER A 415 -2.39 7.27 -16.24
C SER A 415 -2.54 6.19 -15.17
N SER A 416 -2.51 4.90 -15.53
CA SER A 416 -2.77 3.81 -14.56
C SER A 416 -1.66 3.65 -13.51
N GLY A 417 -0.42 4.08 -13.76
CA GLY A 417 0.64 4.15 -12.75
C GLY A 417 0.33 5.19 -11.68
N THR A 418 -0.08 6.40 -12.11
CA THR A 418 -0.58 7.45 -11.20
C THR A 418 -1.79 6.95 -10.40
N GLY A 419 -2.72 6.25 -11.06
CA GLY A 419 -3.88 5.65 -10.39
C GLY A 419 -3.51 4.59 -9.35
N GLY A 420 -2.57 3.71 -9.68
CA GLY A 420 -2.02 2.74 -8.72
C GLY A 420 -1.34 3.41 -7.53
N GLY A 421 -0.60 4.51 -7.78
CA GLY A 421 -0.01 5.35 -6.74
C GLY A 421 -1.06 5.96 -5.80
N LEU A 422 -2.14 6.53 -6.35
CA LEU A 422 -3.25 7.09 -5.57
C LEU A 422 -3.95 6.04 -4.71
N VAL A 423 -4.26 4.87 -5.27
CA VAL A 423 -4.88 3.76 -4.52
C VAL A 423 -3.98 3.33 -3.36
N ASN A 424 -2.68 3.13 -3.60
CA ASN A 424 -1.77 2.70 -2.54
C ASN A 424 -1.48 3.81 -1.52
N MET A 425 -1.49 5.09 -1.92
CA MET A 425 -1.40 6.23 -1.00
C MET A 425 -2.63 6.27 -0.08
N ALA A 426 -3.85 6.14 -0.63
CA ALA A 426 -5.08 6.08 0.17
C ALA A 426 -5.07 4.91 1.17
N ARG A 427 -4.56 3.75 0.77
CA ARG A 427 -4.36 2.59 1.65
C ARG A 427 -3.35 2.87 2.75
N GLY A 428 -2.19 3.46 2.42
CA GLY A 428 -1.16 3.82 3.39
C GLY A 428 -1.67 4.80 4.45
N LEU A 429 -2.41 5.82 4.01
CA LEU A 429 -3.09 6.76 4.91
C LEU A 429 -4.14 6.05 5.78
N GLY A 430 -4.96 5.17 5.18
CA GLY A 430 -5.95 4.37 5.91
C GLY A 430 -5.30 3.49 6.98
N THR A 431 -4.18 2.84 6.66
CA THR A 431 -3.39 2.05 7.61
C THR A 431 -2.95 2.89 8.82
N ALA A 432 -2.31 4.03 8.57
CA ALA A 432 -1.82 4.91 9.64
C ALA A 432 -2.98 5.44 10.51
N LEU A 433 -4.06 5.90 9.87
CA LEU A 433 -5.25 6.38 10.57
C LEU A 433 -5.94 5.30 11.40
N GLY A 434 -5.98 4.05 10.89
CA GLY A 434 -6.60 2.93 11.62
C GLY A 434 -5.84 2.56 12.89
N ILE A 435 -4.51 2.48 12.78
CA ILE A 435 -3.63 2.26 13.94
C ILE A 435 -3.79 3.40 14.94
N ALA A 436 -3.68 4.64 14.49
CA ALA A 436 -3.76 5.82 15.34
C ALA A 436 -5.11 5.95 16.05
N LEU A 437 -6.22 5.73 15.34
CA LEU A 437 -7.57 5.80 15.89
C LEU A 437 -7.76 4.79 17.03
N VAL A 438 -7.35 3.54 16.79
CA VAL A 438 -7.46 2.48 17.80
C VAL A 438 -6.57 2.79 18.99
N THR A 439 -5.30 3.16 18.77
CA THR A 439 -4.36 3.48 19.84
C THR A 439 -4.87 4.65 20.67
N LEU A 440 -5.32 5.72 20.05
CA LEU A 440 -5.90 6.89 20.73
C LEU A 440 -7.12 6.51 21.58
N THR A 441 -8.02 5.71 20.99
CA THR A 441 -9.24 5.28 21.69
C THR A 441 -8.91 4.41 22.91
N LEU A 442 -7.93 3.51 22.78
CA LEU A 442 -7.46 2.68 23.91
C LEU A 442 -6.88 3.55 25.05
N HIS A 443 -6.10 4.60 24.72
CA HIS A 443 -5.54 5.51 25.72
C HIS A 443 -6.62 6.35 26.43
N LEU A 444 -7.61 6.86 25.69
CA LEU A 444 -8.61 7.76 26.25
C LEU A 444 -9.70 7.08 27.07
N SER A 445 -10.00 5.79 26.80
CA SER A 445 -11.20 5.13 27.32
C SER A 445 -10.94 4.14 28.46
N GLY A 446 -9.72 4.00 28.96
CA GLY A 446 -9.39 3.15 30.11
C GLY A 446 -9.90 1.70 29.98
N ALA A 447 -10.53 1.16 31.01
CA ALA A 447 -10.94 -0.24 31.09
C ALA A 447 -11.98 -0.68 30.01
N GLY A 448 -12.71 0.24 29.40
CA GLY A 448 -13.64 -0.01 28.28
C GLY A 448 -13.04 0.22 26.88
N GLY A 449 -11.78 0.59 26.80
CA GLY A 449 -11.13 1.11 25.58
C GLY A 449 -11.24 0.19 24.37
N ALA A 450 -11.13 -1.12 24.57
CA ALA A 450 -11.21 -2.08 23.47
C ALA A 450 -12.56 -2.06 22.76
N ARG A 451 -13.67 -1.98 23.48
CA ARG A 451 -15.03 -1.87 22.88
C ARG A 451 -15.22 -0.54 22.16
N TRP A 452 -14.78 0.55 22.78
CA TRP A 452 -14.84 1.87 22.14
C TRP A 452 -13.99 1.96 20.88
N ALA A 453 -12.85 1.28 20.84
CA ALA A 453 -12.02 1.18 19.64
C ALA A 453 -12.74 0.43 18.50
N VAL A 454 -13.48 -0.64 18.81
CA VAL A 454 -14.34 -1.32 17.81
C VAL A 454 -15.43 -0.37 17.29
N VAL A 455 -16.13 0.31 18.20
CA VAL A 455 -17.19 1.28 17.86
C VAL A 455 -16.63 2.39 16.98
N ALA A 456 -15.43 2.90 17.26
CA ALA A 456 -14.78 3.94 16.46
C ALA A 456 -14.44 3.50 15.02
N LEU A 457 -14.27 2.20 14.76
CA LEU A 457 -14.05 1.67 13.41
C LEU A 457 -15.34 1.54 12.59
N MET A 458 -16.51 1.39 13.23
CA MET A 458 -17.79 1.13 12.54
C MET A 458 -18.18 2.22 11.53
N PRO A 459 -18.07 3.56 11.83
CA PRO A 459 -18.40 4.59 10.87
C PRO A 459 -17.61 4.47 9.57
N PHE A 460 -16.37 4.02 9.62
CA PHE A 460 -15.52 3.86 8.44
C PHE A 460 -15.93 2.66 7.58
N ALA A 461 -16.41 1.58 8.18
CA ALA A 461 -17.00 0.46 7.42
C ALA A 461 -18.28 0.90 6.71
N VAL A 462 -19.13 1.70 7.37
CA VAL A 462 -20.33 2.29 6.78
C VAL A 462 -19.96 3.28 5.67
N LEU A 463 -19.00 4.18 5.91
CA LEU A 463 -18.52 5.14 4.92
C LEU A 463 -17.94 4.46 3.68
N ALA A 464 -17.25 3.34 3.82
CA ALA A 464 -16.81 2.52 2.69
C ALA A 464 -18.00 2.04 1.84
N GLY A 465 -19.09 1.61 2.48
CA GLY A 465 -20.34 1.25 1.81
C GLY A 465 -21.01 2.44 1.11
N VAL A 466 -21.14 3.58 1.79
CA VAL A 466 -21.70 4.81 1.21
C VAL A 466 -20.88 5.29 0.02
N ALA A 467 -19.54 5.23 0.11
CA ALA A 467 -18.65 5.56 -0.99
C ALA A 467 -18.90 4.67 -2.22
N ALA A 468 -19.16 3.38 -2.02
CA ALA A 468 -19.50 2.47 -3.11
C ALA A 468 -20.88 2.77 -3.74
N GLY A 469 -21.88 3.16 -2.92
CA GLY A 469 -23.23 3.55 -3.38
C GLY A 469 -23.27 4.90 -4.07
N GLY A 470 -22.54 5.87 -3.56
CA GLY A 470 -22.57 7.29 -4.03
C GLY A 470 -22.04 7.52 -5.44
N GLY A 471 -21.37 6.55 -6.07
CA GLY A 471 -20.95 6.61 -7.47
C GLY A 471 -22.07 6.44 -8.51
N ALA A 472 -23.34 6.35 -8.10
CA ALA A 472 -24.50 6.11 -8.95
C ALA A 472 -25.17 7.38 -9.52
N GLY A 473 -24.48 8.52 -9.55
CA GLY A 473 -24.99 9.76 -10.17
C GLY A 473 -24.89 9.71 -11.70
N ARG A 474 -26.04 9.65 -12.33
CA ARG A 474 -26.43 9.87 -13.75
C ARG A 474 -25.28 9.82 -14.76
N ARG A 475 -25.35 8.82 -15.66
CA ARG A 475 -24.73 8.83 -16.99
C ARG A 475 -25.25 9.99 -17.83
#